data_981086712335795c773c7399a4bf39ab
#
_entry.id   981086712335795c773c7399a4bf39ab
#
_cell.length_a   1.000
_cell.length_b   1.000
_cell.length_c   1.000
_cell.angle_alpha   90.00
_cell.angle_beta   90.00
_cell.angle_gamma   90.00
#
_symmetry.space_group_name_H-M   'P 1'
#
loop_
_entity.id
_entity.type
_entity.pdbx_description
1 polymer ?
#
loop_
_entity_poly.entity_id
_entity_poly.type
_entity_poly.pdbx_seq_one_letter_code
_entity_poly.pdbx_strand_id
1 'polypeptide(L)'
;MKVISFRMGLVTLLAGGMVAACSSSAVAQDAAATYKAKCAMCHGADGKGGKMGTRDFASPEVKGETDAQLTDIITKGKGKMPSYTGKLSDADIKGLVTYIRGLAK
;
A
#
# COMPACT_ATOMS: atom_id res chain seq x y z
N MET A 1 26.48 -1.23 -65.41
CA MET A 1 25.60 -0.56 -64.42
C MET A 1 25.43 -1.46 -63.20
N LYS A 2 26.04 -1.10 -62.11
CA LYS A 2 25.87 -1.83 -60.86
C LYS A 2 24.65 -1.27 -60.13
N VAL A 3 23.65 -2.11 -59.96
CA VAL A 3 22.50 -1.79 -59.15
C VAL A 3 22.90 -2.01 -57.72
N ILE A 4 23.07 -0.94 -56.96
CA ILE A 4 23.31 -1.03 -55.49
C ILE A 4 21.96 -1.26 -54.83
N SER A 5 21.70 -2.49 -54.48
CA SER A 5 20.55 -2.83 -53.62
C SER A 5 20.82 -2.30 -52.22
N PHE A 6 20.19 -1.22 -51.90
CA PHE A 6 20.11 -0.72 -50.53
C PHE A 6 19.16 -1.63 -49.75
N ARG A 7 19.71 -2.58 -49.02
CA ARG A 7 18.94 -3.33 -48.03
C ARG A 7 18.72 -2.42 -46.83
N MET A 8 17.57 -1.79 -46.81
CA MET A 8 17.07 -1.14 -45.63
C MET A 8 16.84 -2.25 -44.56
N GLY A 9 17.74 -2.36 -43.64
CA GLY A 9 17.53 -3.16 -42.44
C GLY A 9 16.40 -2.56 -41.61
N LEU A 10 15.33 -3.30 -41.49
CA LEU A 10 14.23 -2.98 -40.63
C LEU A 10 14.74 -3.10 -39.18
N VAL A 11 15.07 -1.97 -38.59
CA VAL A 11 15.32 -1.93 -37.15
C VAL A 11 13.98 -1.99 -36.47
N THR A 12 13.57 -3.17 -36.10
CA THR A 12 12.45 -3.34 -35.16
C THR A 12 12.91 -2.88 -33.80
N LEU A 13 12.54 -1.66 -33.46
CA LEU A 13 12.58 -1.19 -32.08
C LEU A 13 11.51 -1.96 -31.31
N LEU A 14 11.91 -3.00 -30.62
CA LEU A 14 11.10 -3.60 -29.58
C LEU A 14 11.14 -2.67 -28.36
N ALA A 15 10.21 -1.71 -28.34
CA ALA A 15 9.88 -1.00 -27.12
C ALA A 15 9.14 -1.99 -26.23
N GLY A 16 9.89 -2.77 -25.46
CA GLY A 16 9.35 -3.60 -24.41
C GLY A 16 8.74 -2.70 -23.34
N GLY A 17 7.42 -2.60 -23.32
CA GLY A 17 6.71 -1.87 -22.30
C GLY A 17 6.87 -2.53 -20.94
N MET A 18 7.78 -2.04 -20.11
CA MET A 18 7.86 -2.35 -18.70
C MET A 18 6.96 -1.40 -17.92
N VAL A 19 5.64 -1.50 -18.08
CA VAL A 19 4.70 -0.61 -17.38
C VAL A 19 4.04 -1.30 -16.17
N ALA A 20 4.18 -2.61 -16.04
CA ALA A 20 3.47 -3.38 -15.02
C ALA A 20 4.10 -3.32 -13.62
N ALA A 21 5.35 -2.90 -13.47
CA ALA A 21 6.06 -2.97 -12.19
C ALA A 21 5.90 -1.72 -11.29
N CYS A 22 5.39 -0.59 -11.81
CA CYS A 22 5.33 0.68 -11.07
C CYS A 22 4.09 0.85 -10.21
N SER A 23 2.97 0.16 -10.49
CA SER A 23 1.71 0.39 -9.79
C SER A 23 1.67 -0.16 -8.37
N SER A 24 2.32 -1.29 -8.09
CA SER A 24 2.37 -1.85 -6.73
C SER A 24 3.30 -1.07 -5.79
N SER A 25 4.39 -0.49 -6.31
CA SER A 25 5.29 0.36 -5.53
C SER A 25 4.66 1.69 -5.14
N ALA A 26 3.84 2.29 -6.02
CA ALA A 26 3.14 3.55 -5.75
C ALA A 26 2.11 3.38 -4.63
N VAL A 27 1.33 2.29 -4.62
CA VAL A 27 0.35 2.00 -3.56
C VAL A 27 1.03 1.79 -2.21
N ALA A 28 2.17 1.10 -2.18
CA ALA A 28 2.92 0.88 -0.94
C ALA A 28 3.51 2.19 -0.39
N GLN A 29 4.00 3.11 -1.24
CA GLN A 29 4.50 4.42 -0.83
C GLN A 29 3.38 5.31 -0.31
N ASP A 30 2.21 5.31 -0.96
CA ASP A 30 1.05 6.07 -0.53
C ASP A 30 0.52 5.57 0.81
N ALA A 31 0.50 4.26 1.03
CA ALA A 31 0.11 3.67 2.31
C ALA A 31 1.03 4.09 3.45
N ALA A 32 2.35 4.09 3.23
CA ALA A 32 3.32 4.55 4.22
C ALA A 32 3.13 6.03 4.56
N ALA A 33 2.94 6.89 3.57
CA ALA A 33 2.69 8.32 3.77
C ALA A 33 1.36 8.57 4.50
N THR A 34 0.31 7.87 4.11
CA THR A 34 -1.01 7.94 4.76
C THR A 34 -0.93 7.50 6.22
N TYR A 35 -0.22 6.40 6.48
CA TYR A 35 -0.01 5.90 7.84
C TYR A 35 0.68 6.94 8.72
N LYS A 36 1.78 7.53 8.24
CA LYS A 36 2.50 8.58 8.98
C LYS A 36 1.63 9.79 9.29
N ALA A 37 0.81 10.20 8.34
CA ALA A 37 -0.01 11.39 8.48
C ALA A 37 -1.23 11.18 9.39
N LYS A 38 -1.84 10.00 9.37
CA LYS A 38 -3.15 9.76 9.97
C LYS A 38 -3.19 8.70 11.07
N CYS A 39 -2.27 7.80 11.10
CA CYS A 39 -2.32 6.62 11.97
C CYS A 39 -1.22 6.61 13.03
N ALA A 40 -0.01 7.06 12.69
CA ALA A 40 1.15 6.98 13.56
C ALA A 40 1.03 7.78 14.86
N MET A 41 0.22 8.83 14.88
CA MET A 41 0.00 9.65 16.06
C MET A 41 -0.50 8.80 17.25
N CYS A 42 -1.37 7.84 17.00
CA CYS A 42 -1.91 6.95 18.02
C CYS A 42 -1.22 5.59 18.04
N HIS A 43 -0.96 5.01 16.87
CA HIS A 43 -0.42 3.67 16.73
C HIS A 43 1.11 3.58 16.79
N GLY A 44 1.80 4.73 16.71
CA GLY A 44 3.25 4.78 16.64
C GLY A 44 3.77 4.53 15.23
N ALA A 45 4.96 5.04 14.93
CA ALA A 45 5.60 4.85 13.63
C ALA A 45 5.93 3.38 13.33
N ASP A 46 6.16 2.60 14.38
CA ASP A 46 6.48 1.17 14.33
C ASP A 46 5.27 0.26 14.56
N GLY A 47 4.08 0.83 14.81
CA GLY A 47 2.86 0.07 15.05
C GLY A 47 2.75 -0.60 16.41
N LYS A 48 3.63 -0.28 17.35
CA LYS A 48 3.59 -0.85 18.70
C LYS A 48 2.45 -0.32 19.57
N GLY A 49 1.84 0.78 19.17
CA GLY A 49 0.71 1.35 19.87
C GLY A 49 1.10 1.97 21.21
N GLY A 50 0.22 1.79 22.20
CA GLY A 50 0.43 2.23 23.57
C GLY A 50 -0.12 3.61 23.88
N LYS A 51 -0.40 4.44 22.90
CA LYS A 51 -1.07 5.72 23.09
C LYS A 51 -2.56 5.57 22.87
N MET A 52 -3.37 6.22 23.71
CA MET A 52 -4.83 6.23 23.61
C MET A 52 -5.47 4.83 23.60
N GLY A 53 -4.84 3.84 24.22
CA GLY A 53 -5.35 2.47 24.28
C GLY A 53 -5.21 1.67 22.97
N THR A 54 -4.36 2.13 22.04
CA THR A 54 -4.12 1.41 20.80
C THR A 54 -3.38 0.12 21.00
N ARG A 55 -3.72 -0.89 20.21
CA ARG A 55 -3.10 -2.21 20.27
C ARG A 55 -1.79 -2.25 19.47
N ASP A 56 -0.88 -3.10 19.92
CA ASP A 56 0.31 -3.45 19.15
C ASP A 56 -0.09 -4.34 17.98
N PHE A 57 0.31 -3.98 16.76
CA PHE A 57 0.00 -4.77 15.58
C PHE A 57 0.67 -6.15 15.58
N ALA A 58 1.76 -6.30 16.31
CA ALA A 58 2.44 -7.59 16.48
C ALA A 58 1.79 -8.47 17.57
N SER A 59 0.79 -7.98 18.28
CA SER A 59 0.09 -8.79 19.30
C SER A 59 -0.63 -9.98 18.66
N PRO A 60 -0.77 -11.11 19.38
CA PRO A 60 -1.51 -12.27 18.88
C PRO A 60 -2.95 -11.94 18.51
N GLU A 61 -3.57 -11.01 19.24
CA GLU A 61 -4.92 -10.55 19.00
C GLU A 61 -5.07 -9.91 17.60
N VAL A 62 -4.18 -8.97 17.26
CA VAL A 62 -4.21 -8.31 15.95
C VAL A 62 -3.78 -9.26 14.84
N LYS A 63 -2.76 -10.07 15.07
CA LYS A 63 -2.32 -11.08 14.08
C LYS A 63 -3.41 -12.11 13.77
N GLY A 64 -4.29 -12.40 14.72
CA GLY A 64 -5.42 -13.31 14.53
C GLY A 64 -6.61 -12.70 13.79
N GLU A 65 -6.65 -11.39 13.64
CA GLU A 65 -7.71 -10.72 12.88
C GLU A 65 -7.49 -10.90 11.37
N THR A 66 -8.58 -11.07 10.64
CA THR A 66 -8.54 -11.15 9.18
C THR A 66 -8.32 -9.79 8.55
N ASP A 67 -7.85 -9.75 7.30
CA ASP A 67 -7.73 -8.51 6.55
C ASP A 67 -9.08 -7.80 6.40
N ALA A 68 -10.16 -8.55 6.25
CA ALA A 68 -11.52 -8.00 6.20
C ALA A 68 -11.90 -7.32 7.52
N GLN A 69 -11.54 -7.90 8.66
CA GLN A 69 -11.79 -7.31 9.97
C GLN A 69 -10.99 -6.03 10.18
N LEU A 70 -9.71 -6.01 9.80
CA LEU A 70 -8.87 -4.82 9.86
C LEU A 70 -9.39 -3.71 8.93
N THR A 71 -9.79 -4.08 7.72
CA THR A 71 -10.41 -3.16 6.77
C THR A 71 -11.66 -2.52 7.36
N ASP A 72 -12.49 -3.30 8.00
CA ASP A 72 -13.74 -2.84 8.62
C ASP A 72 -13.47 -1.86 9.76
N ILE A 73 -12.48 -2.13 10.61
CA ILE A 73 -12.07 -1.26 11.71
C ILE A 73 -11.56 0.08 11.17
N ILE A 74 -10.75 0.09 10.13
CA ILE A 74 -10.25 1.33 9.51
C ILE A 74 -11.40 2.12 8.88
N THR A 75 -12.28 1.44 8.18
CA THR A 75 -13.40 2.06 7.48
C THR A 75 -14.41 2.69 8.46
N LYS A 76 -14.83 1.94 9.45
CA LYS A 76 -15.91 2.33 10.37
C LYS A 76 -15.40 3.00 11.64
N GLY A 77 -14.14 2.81 11.98
CA GLY A 77 -13.60 3.21 13.26
C GLY A 77 -13.98 2.26 14.38
N LYS A 78 -13.35 2.44 15.54
CA LYS A 78 -13.65 1.65 16.73
C LYS A 78 -13.17 2.42 17.98
N GLY A 79 -14.06 2.64 18.94
CA GLY A 79 -13.74 3.39 20.14
C GLY A 79 -13.25 4.80 19.81
N LYS A 80 -12.03 5.13 20.23
CA LYS A 80 -11.42 6.44 19.95
C LYS A 80 -10.87 6.56 18.52
N MET A 81 -10.75 5.46 17.79
CA MET A 81 -10.30 5.47 16.41
C MET A 81 -11.41 6.04 15.51
N PRO A 82 -11.13 7.11 14.76
CA PRO A 82 -12.13 7.71 13.88
C PRO A 82 -12.43 6.82 12.66
N SER A 83 -13.60 7.01 12.08
CA SER A 83 -13.98 6.41 10.80
C SER A 83 -13.27 7.12 9.66
N TYR A 84 -12.80 6.35 8.69
CA TYR A 84 -12.23 6.86 7.44
C TYR A 84 -13.14 6.68 6.24
N THR A 85 -14.41 6.35 6.46
CA THR A 85 -15.43 6.30 5.41
C THR A 85 -15.48 7.64 4.66
N GLY A 86 -15.34 7.60 3.34
CA GLY A 86 -15.35 8.80 2.49
C GLY A 86 -14.06 9.62 2.53
N LYS A 87 -13.12 9.32 3.41
CA LYS A 87 -11.82 10.00 3.53
C LYS A 87 -10.69 9.26 2.83
N LEU A 88 -10.77 7.94 2.80
CA LEU A 88 -9.84 7.05 2.11
C LEU A 88 -10.62 6.16 1.16
N SER A 89 -10.01 5.87 0.00
CA SER A 89 -10.59 4.90 -0.93
C SER A 89 -10.41 3.48 -0.42
N ASP A 90 -11.17 2.54 -0.99
CA ASP A 90 -11.00 1.11 -0.68
C ASP A 90 -9.59 0.63 -0.97
N ALA A 91 -8.99 1.10 -2.07
CA ALA A 91 -7.60 0.79 -2.42
C ALA A 91 -6.61 1.32 -1.38
N ASP A 92 -6.81 2.53 -0.88
CA ASP A 92 -5.98 3.13 0.18
C ASP A 92 -6.07 2.31 1.46
N ILE A 93 -7.26 1.93 1.87
CA ILE A 93 -7.48 1.12 3.09
C ILE A 93 -6.84 -0.25 2.94
N LYS A 94 -6.97 -0.88 1.79
CA LYS A 94 -6.34 -2.17 1.50
C LYS A 94 -4.81 -2.07 1.56
N GLY A 95 -4.25 -1.01 1.02
CA GLY A 95 -2.82 -0.71 1.12
C GLY A 95 -2.36 -0.51 2.56
N LEU A 96 -3.17 0.15 3.38
CA LEU A 96 -2.90 0.34 4.81
C LEU A 96 -2.90 -0.98 5.57
N VAL A 97 -3.81 -1.89 5.30
CA VAL A 97 -3.83 -3.22 5.93
C VAL A 97 -2.53 -3.97 5.61
N THR A 98 -2.09 -3.95 4.37
CA THR A 98 -0.81 -4.56 3.97
C THR A 98 0.37 -3.91 4.70
N TYR A 99 0.38 -2.59 4.80
CA TYR A 99 1.42 -1.84 5.48
C TYR A 99 1.47 -2.19 6.98
N ILE A 100 0.33 -2.23 7.63
CA ILE A 100 0.20 -2.60 9.05
C ILE A 100 0.72 -4.01 9.31
N ARG A 101 0.39 -4.97 8.43
CA ARG A 101 0.92 -6.33 8.52
C ARG A 101 2.44 -6.36 8.39
N GLY A 102 3.00 -5.49 7.56
CA GLY A 102 4.45 -5.32 7.41
C GLY A 102 5.12 -4.80 8.68
N LEU A 103 4.49 -3.89 9.41
CA LEU A 103 5.00 -3.36 10.68
C LEU A 103 5.00 -4.42 11.80
N ALA A 104 4.13 -5.42 11.70
CA ALA A 104 3.98 -6.47 12.70
C ALA A 104 5.07 -7.57 12.64
N LYS A 105 5.96 -7.47 11.71
CA LYS A 105 7.08 -8.45 11.53
C LYS A 105 8.21 -8.22 12.51
#